data_aab5ca4916c9421549f7c99942d992fe
#
_entry.id   aab5ca4916c9421549f7c99942d992fe
#
_cell.length_a   1.000
_cell.length_b   1.000
_cell.length_c   1.000
_cell.angle_alpha   90.00
_cell.angle_beta   90.00
_cell.angle_gamma   90.00
#
_symmetry.space_group_name_H-M   'P 1'
#
loop_
_entity.id
_entity.type
_entity.pdbx_description
1 polymer ?
#
loop_
_entity_poly.entity_id
_entity_poly.type
_entity_poly.pdbx_seq_one_letter_code
_entity_poly.pdbx_strand_id
1 'polypeptide(L)'
;MKAVILAGGQGKRLRPLTNDMPKPLVEVAGKPIIVHQIEWLKKYGIREFIVTVGYLKEKFIDYLGSGRKYGAHISYIVEEEPLGTGGGLKNALSLLDKEEMFYVVNGDVITDIDPTKLIGMLDGSVIGAMATVPLPSPYGIVFSDSRDYIILFQEKPVIRDYWINAGLYLFKPEVFKYLPDRGDLERELFPKLADVRKLKTVKYYDFTIWRSIDTLKDLEEAEKIIFKEKISD
;
A
#
# COMPACT_ATOMS: atom_id res chain seq x y z
N MET A 1 17.45 5.80 -2.78
CA MET A 1 16.28 4.87 -2.78
C MET A 1 15.02 5.69 -2.87
N LYS A 2 14.14 5.37 -3.80
CA LYS A 2 12.86 6.06 -4.05
C LYS A 2 11.67 5.22 -3.61
N ALA A 3 10.53 5.86 -3.42
CA ALA A 3 9.25 5.18 -3.21
C ALA A 3 8.23 5.62 -4.26
N VAL A 4 7.53 4.65 -4.84
CA VAL A 4 6.39 4.88 -5.73
C VAL A 4 5.10 4.76 -4.91
N ILE A 5 4.23 5.76 -5.00
CA ILE A 5 2.88 5.70 -4.42
C ILE A 5 1.89 5.55 -5.57
N LEU A 6 1.18 4.43 -5.60
CA LEU A 6 0.20 4.12 -6.64
C LEU A 6 -1.12 4.84 -6.33
N ALA A 7 -1.38 5.94 -7.03
CA ALA A 7 -2.47 6.85 -6.72
C ALA A 7 -3.43 7.14 -7.91
N GLY A 8 -3.32 6.40 -9.03
CA GLY A 8 -4.10 6.64 -10.25
C GLY A 8 -5.60 6.24 -10.16
N GLY A 9 -6.01 5.53 -9.12
CA GLY A 9 -7.35 4.95 -8.97
C GLY A 9 -8.47 5.96 -8.66
N GLN A 10 -9.70 5.63 -9.06
CA GLN A 10 -10.90 6.48 -8.87
C GLN A 10 -11.51 6.43 -7.46
N GLY A 11 -11.16 5.47 -6.61
CA GLY A 11 -11.67 5.36 -5.25
C GLY A 11 -13.20 5.20 -5.11
N LYS A 12 -13.88 4.55 -6.08
CA LYS A 12 -15.35 4.50 -6.18
C LYS A 12 -16.09 4.04 -4.91
N ARG A 13 -15.46 3.20 -4.09
CA ARG A 13 -16.06 2.67 -2.84
C ARG A 13 -16.18 3.72 -1.73
N LEU A 14 -15.40 4.79 -1.79
CA LEU A 14 -15.44 5.92 -0.84
C LEU A 14 -16.35 7.07 -1.28
N ARG A 15 -17.10 6.94 -2.36
CA ARG A 15 -18.08 7.97 -2.74
C ARG A 15 -19.12 8.19 -1.63
N PRO A 16 -19.53 9.45 -1.36
CA PRO A 16 -19.31 10.64 -2.17
C PRO A 16 -17.98 11.37 -1.95
N LEU A 17 -17.16 11.04 -0.94
CA LEU A 17 -15.90 11.75 -0.63
C LEU A 17 -14.94 11.83 -1.84
N THR A 18 -14.96 10.81 -2.69
CA THR A 18 -14.06 10.71 -3.85
C THR A 18 -14.67 11.21 -5.16
N ASN A 19 -15.80 11.93 -5.12
CA ASN A 19 -16.33 12.59 -6.31
C ASN A 19 -15.42 13.73 -6.77
N ASP A 20 -14.96 14.54 -5.81
CA ASP A 20 -14.18 15.76 -6.05
C ASP A 20 -12.77 15.70 -5.46
N MET A 21 -12.41 14.59 -4.82
CA MET A 21 -11.11 14.38 -4.17
C MET A 21 -10.55 13.01 -4.51
N PRO A 22 -9.31 12.89 -5.00
CA PRO A 22 -8.68 11.58 -5.18
C PRO A 22 -8.55 10.84 -3.85
N LYS A 23 -8.76 9.53 -3.83
CA LYS A 23 -8.71 8.71 -2.61
C LYS A 23 -7.47 8.96 -1.73
N PRO A 24 -6.23 9.04 -2.27
CA PRO A 24 -5.05 9.30 -1.44
C PRO A 24 -5.00 10.70 -0.81
N LEU A 25 -5.83 11.64 -1.28
CA LEU A 25 -5.98 12.97 -0.67
C LEU A 25 -7.14 13.05 0.34
N VAL A 26 -7.91 11.99 0.52
CA VAL A 26 -8.92 11.93 1.60
C VAL A 26 -8.19 11.98 2.95
N GLU A 27 -8.72 12.83 3.84
CA GLU A 27 -8.13 13.03 5.16
C GLU A 27 -8.52 11.91 6.13
N VAL A 28 -7.55 11.50 6.93
CA VAL A 28 -7.70 10.60 8.07
C VAL A 28 -7.03 11.27 9.27
N ALA A 29 -7.77 11.51 10.33
CA ALA A 29 -7.29 12.24 11.52
C ALA A 29 -6.69 13.63 11.19
N GLY A 30 -7.31 14.35 10.23
CA GLY A 30 -6.94 15.72 9.82
C GLY A 30 -5.72 15.79 8.88
N LYS A 31 -5.34 14.67 8.23
CA LYS A 31 -4.20 14.61 7.32
C LYS A 31 -4.49 13.64 6.16
N PRO A 32 -4.21 14.00 4.90
CA PRO A 32 -4.40 13.09 3.76
C PRO A 32 -3.63 11.78 3.89
N ILE A 33 -4.21 10.69 3.39
CA ILE A 33 -3.59 9.36 3.39
C ILE A 33 -2.16 9.41 2.83
N ILE A 34 -1.97 10.07 1.68
CA ILE A 34 -0.65 10.17 1.05
C ILE A 34 0.37 10.91 1.92
N VAL A 35 -0.06 11.89 2.72
CA VAL A 35 0.84 12.62 3.64
C VAL A 35 1.25 11.72 4.80
N HIS A 36 0.34 10.89 5.34
CA HIS A 36 0.72 9.85 6.31
C HIS A 36 1.78 8.93 5.73
N GLN A 37 1.64 8.49 4.48
CA GLN A 37 2.60 7.61 3.80
C GLN A 37 3.97 8.28 3.61
N ILE A 38 4.00 9.55 3.18
CA ILE A 38 5.24 10.32 3.03
C ILE A 38 5.94 10.46 4.38
N GLU A 39 5.22 10.87 5.43
CA GLU A 39 5.80 11.05 6.77
C GLU A 39 6.30 9.72 7.36
N TRP A 40 5.54 8.64 7.18
CA TRP A 40 5.94 7.31 7.59
C TRP A 40 7.25 6.88 6.92
N LEU A 41 7.34 6.89 5.59
CA LEU A 41 8.53 6.47 4.87
C LEU A 41 9.74 7.38 5.14
N LYS A 42 9.52 8.67 5.40
CA LYS A 42 10.58 9.60 5.80
C LYS A 42 11.26 9.21 7.11
N LYS A 43 10.56 8.58 8.06
CA LYS A 43 11.18 8.08 9.30
C LYS A 43 12.29 7.06 9.00
N TYR A 44 12.19 6.38 7.84
CA TYR A 44 13.16 5.40 7.36
C TYR A 44 14.11 5.95 6.29
N GLY A 45 14.22 7.28 6.18
CA GLY A 45 15.18 7.95 5.30
C GLY A 45 14.75 8.08 3.84
N ILE A 46 13.54 7.67 3.45
CA ILE A 46 13.02 7.85 2.09
C ILE A 46 12.54 9.29 1.93
N ARG A 47 13.12 10.03 0.97
CA ARG A 47 12.78 11.44 0.72
C ARG A 47 12.40 11.73 -0.73
N GLU A 48 12.58 10.77 -1.63
CA GLU A 48 12.23 10.89 -3.04
C GLU A 48 11.03 10.01 -3.34
N PHE A 49 9.94 10.63 -3.78
CA PHE A 49 8.67 10.00 -4.05
C PHE A 49 8.28 10.18 -5.52
N ILE A 50 7.73 9.12 -6.10
CA ILE A 50 7.09 9.14 -7.41
C ILE A 50 5.62 8.83 -7.15
N VAL A 51 4.72 9.73 -7.53
CA VAL A 51 3.27 9.52 -7.39
C VAL A 51 2.69 9.26 -8.76
N THR A 52 2.13 8.07 -8.97
CA THR A 52 1.37 7.80 -10.19
C THR A 52 -0.02 8.40 -10.04
N VAL A 53 -0.42 9.27 -10.95
CA VAL A 53 -1.67 10.02 -10.86
C VAL A 53 -2.48 9.87 -12.15
N GLY A 54 -3.79 9.76 -12.02
CA GLY A 54 -4.72 9.69 -13.16
C GLY A 54 -5.97 10.50 -12.86
N TYR A 55 -6.92 9.91 -12.14
CA TYR A 55 -8.16 10.57 -11.75
C TYR A 55 -7.90 11.80 -10.89
N LEU A 56 -8.41 12.98 -11.30
CA LEU A 56 -8.24 14.28 -10.63
C LEU A 56 -6.76 14.63 -10.35
N LYS A 57 -5.88 14.34 -11.31
CA LYS A 57 -4.41 14.50 -11.19
C LYS A 57 -3.97 15.89 -10.73
N GLU A 58 -4.67 16.94 -11.15
CA GLU A 58 -4.39 18.32 -10.79
C GLU A 58 -4.46 18.56 -9.28
N LYS A 59 -5.40 17.90 -8.59
CA LYS A 59 -5.55 17.99 -7.13
C LYS A 59 -4.29 17.54 -6.37
N PHE A 60 -3.59 16.52 -6.89
CA PHE A 60 -2.32 16.09 -6.29
C PHE A 60 -1.24 17.16 -6.41
N ILE A 61 -1.11 17.76 -7.59
CA ILE A 61 -0.11 18.79 -7.87
C ILE A 61 -0.39 20.04 -7.02
N ASP A 62 -1.65 20.48 -6.97
CA ASP A 62 -2.08 21.63 -6.19
C ASP A 62 -1.84 21.42 -4.68
N TYR A 63 -2.15 20.22 -4.17
CA TYR A 63 -2.04 19.92 -2.75
C TYR A 63 -0.60 19.63 -2.31
N LEU A 64 0.13 18.79 -3.02
CA LEU A 64 1.46 18.30 -2.62
C LEU A 64 2.60 19.19 -3.15
N GLY A 65 2.42 19.82 -4.32
CA GLY A 65 3.45 20.58 -5.02
C GLY A 65 4.70 19.72 -5.29
N SER A 66 5.87 20.30 -5.11
CA SER A 66 7.15 19.58 -5.22
C SER A 66 7.50 18.71 -4.01
N GLY A 67 6.64 18.65 -3.00
CA GLY A 67 6.91 17.94 -1.74
C GLY A 67 7.72 18.71 -0.71
N ARG A 68 8.24 19.91 -1.06
CA ARG A 68 9.16 20.68 -0.19
C ARG A 68 8.57 20.97 1.20
N LYS A 69 7.28 21.27 1.30
CA LYS A 69 6.59 21.53 2.58
C LYS A 69 6.55 20.31 3.51
N TYR A 70 6.75 19.10 2.95
CA TYR A 70 6.85 17.86 3.72
C TYR A 70 8.31 17.40 3.93
N GLY A 71 9.31 18.18 3.48
CA GLY A 71 10.72 17.81 3.50
C GLY A 71 11.01 16.59 2.61
N ALA A 72 10.35 16.51 1.47
CA ALA A 72 10.46 15.47 0.46
C ALA A 72 10.58 16.09 -0.94
N HIS A 73 10.96 15.25 -1.93
CA HIS A 73 10.90 15.57 -3.35
C HIS A 73 9.85 14.67 -4.00
N ILE A 74 8.89 15.25 -4.70
CA ILE A 74 7.80 14.52 -5.34
C ILE A 74 7.88 14.74 -6.86
N SER A 75 7.95 13.64 -7.59
CA SER A 75 7.76 13.57 -9.04
C SER A 75 6.42 12.92 -9.35
N TYR A 76 5.80 13.30 -10.45
CA TYR A 76 4.49 12.76 -10.86
C TYR A 76 4.63 12.00 -12.17
N ILE A 77 3.99 10.84 -12.23
CA ILE A 77 3.77 10.09 -13.47
C ILE A 77 2.28 10.14 -13.77
N VAL A 78 1.93 10.74 -14.90
CA VAL A 78 0.55 10.93 -15.31
C VAL A 78 0.08 9.75 -16.15
N GLU A 79 -1.05 9.15 -15.75
CA GLU A 79 -1.79 8.17 -16.52
C GLU A 79 -2.92 8.89 -17.27
N GLU A 80 -2.84 8.97 -18.60
CA GLU A 80 -3.92 9.56 -19.42
C GLU A 80 -5.14 8.63 -19.51
N GLU A 81 -4.90 7.32 -19.38
CA GLU A 81 -5.92 6.29 -19.25
C GLU A 81 -5.62 5.39 -18.03
N PRO A 82 -6.62 4.77 -17.42
CA PRO A 82 -6.39 3.82 -16.32
C PRO A 82 -5.53 2.64 -16.77
N LEU A 83 -4.32 2.53 -16.24
CA LEU A 83 -3.36 1.46 -16.57
C LEU A 83 -3.42 0.29 -15.58
N GLY A 84 -4.08 0.45 -14.43
CA GLY A 84 -4.00 -0.48 -13.31
C GLY A 84 -2.69 -0.34 -12.52
N THR A 85 -2.58 -1.03 -11.38
CA THR A 85 -1.41 -0.89 -10.48
C THR A 85 -0.11 -1.34 -11.15
N GLY A 86 -0.16 -2.37 -11.99
CA GLY A 86 1.01 -2.88 -12.72
C GLY A 86 1.45 -1.98 -13.86
N GLY A 87 0.50 -1.51 -14.69
CA GLY A 87 0.80 -0.57 -15.78
C GLY A 87 1.26 0.79 -15.26
N GLY A 88 0.63 1.31 -14.20
CA GLY A 88 1.05 2.55 -13.54
C GLY A 88 2.48 2.47 -13.02
N LEU A 89 2.87 1.33 -12.37
CA LEU A 89 4.24 1.11 -11.96
C LEU A 89 5.19 1.04 -13.17
N LYS A 90 4.80 0.33 -14.24
CA LYS A 90 5.62 0.22 -15.45
C LYS A 90 5.90 1.58 -16.09
N ASN A 91 4.93 2.48 -16.04
CA ASN A 91 5.08 3.85 -16.57
C ASN A 91 6.12 4.67 -15.80
N ALA A 92 6.48 4.29 -14.58
CA ALA A 92 7.52 4.94 -13.78
C ALA A 92 8.96 4.45 -14.08
N LEU A 93 9.16 3.52 -15.04
CA LEU A 93 10.46 2.90 -15.34
C LEU A 93 11.57 3.93 -15.51
N SER A 94 11.37 4.99 -16.30
CA SER A 94 12.40 5.99 -16.60
C SER A 94 12.95 6.74 -15.37
N LEU A 95 12.21 6.73 -14.25
CA LEU A 95 12.63 7.34 -12.99
C LEU A 95 13.25 6.34 -12.02
N LEU A 96 13.22 5.05 -12.34
CA LEU A 96 13.58 3.94 -11.45
C LEU A 96 14.65 3.01 -12.00
N ASP A 97 14.99 3.10 -13.28
CA ASP A 97 15.91 2.19 -13.97
C ASP A 97 17.34 2.23 -13.42
N LYS A 98 17.71 3.33 -12.75
CA LYS A 98 19.03 3.52 -12.12
C LYS A 98 19.06 3.23 -10.63
N GLU A 99 17.92 2.89 -10.03
CA GLU A 99 17.87 2.53 -8.62
C GLU A 99 18.33 1.07 -8.44
N GLU A 100 19.04 0.75 -7.38
CA GLU A 100 19.34 -0.65 -7.03
C GLU A 100 18.09 -1.38 -6.57
N MET A 101 17.22 -0.67 -5.85
CA MET A 101 15.92 -1.11 -5.38
C MET A 101 15.03 0.09 -5.06
N PHE A 102 13.72 -0.10 -5.06
CA PHE A 102 12.74 0.94 -4.77
C PHE A 102 11.51 0.37 -4.08
N TYR A 103 10.89 1.17 -3.23
CA TYR A 103 9.62 0.83 -2.61
C TYR A 103 8.44 1.13 -3.52
N VAL A 104 7.37 0.36 -3.36
CA VAL A 104 6.06 0.62 -3.96
C VAL A 104 5.01 0.51 -2.86
N VAL A 105 4.11 1.47 -2.79
CA VAL A 105 3.04 1.54 -1.78
C VAL A 105 1.71 1.77 -2.47
N ASN A 106 0.69 1.00 -2.09
CA ASN A 106 -0.68 1.27 -2.50
C ASN A 106 -1.16 2.58 -1.85
N GLY A 107 -1.67 3.52 -2.65
CA GLY A 107 -2.01 4.89 -2.22
C GLY A 107 -3.19 5.01 -1.24
N ASP A 108 -3.71 3.89 -0.76
CA ASP A 108 -4.84 3.79 0.16
C ASP A 108 -4.49 3.14 1.52
N VAL A 109 -3.21 2.85 1.75
CA VAL A 109 -2.76 2.19 2.98
C VAL A 109 -2.21 3.20 3.97
N ILE A 110 -2.65 3.10 5.23
CA ILE A 110 -2.03 3.75 6.39
C ILE A 110 -1.41 2.67 7.26
N THR A 111 -0.13 2.84 7.60
CA THR A 111 0.61 1.86 8.39
C THR A 111 1.83 2.48 9.07
N ASP A 112 2.31 1.84 10.11
CA ASP A 112 3.56 2.14 10.83
C ASP A 112 4.60 1.02 10.73
N ILE A 113 4.32 -0.04 9.93
CA ILE A 113 5.25 -1.18 9.78
C ILE A 113 6.64 -0.72 9.32
N ASP A 114 7.68 -1.43 9.76
CA ASP A 114 9.07 -1.13 9.40
C ASP A 114 9.40 -1.63 7.97
N PRO A 115 9.52 -0.75 6.96
CA PRO A 115 9.78 -1.15 5.58
C PRO A 115 11.20 -1.72 5.38
N THR A 116 12.13 -1.44 6.29
CA THR A 116 13.54 -1.87 6.13
C THR A 116 13.71 -3.38 6.22
N LYS A 117 12.78 -4.08 6.87
CA LYS A 117 12.78 -5.55 6.95
C LYS A 117 12.65 -6.23 5.58
N LEU A 118 12.11 -5.53 4.56
CA LEU A 118 12.03 -6.05 3.19
C LEU A 118 13.39 -6.13 2.49
N ILE A 119 14.35 -5.29 2.89
CA ILE A 119 15.66 -5.19 2.22
C ILE A 119 16.39 -6.54 2.25
N GLY A 120 16.39 -7.21 3.40
CA GLY A 120 17.04 -8.50 3.59
C GLY A 120 16.42 -9.66 2.79
N MET A 121 15.26 -9.44 2.15
CA MET A 121 14.60 -10.47 1.33
C MET A 121 15.09 -10.49 -0.11
N LEU A 122 15.73 -9.43 -0.60
CA LEU A 122 16.19 -9.31 -1.99
C LEU A 122 17.57 -9.93 -2.19
N ASP A 123 17.73 -11.21 -1.85
CA ASP A 123 18.95 -11.99 -2.05
C ASP A 123 18.93 -12.79 -3.36
N GLY A 124 20.10 -13.15 -3.86
CA GLY A 124 20.25 -14.01 -5.03
C GLY A 124 19.36 -13.58 -6.22
N SER A 125 18.52 -14.51 -6.68
CA SER A 125 17.60 -14.33 -7.82
C SER A 125 16.29 -13.64 -7.48
N VAL A 126 16.04 -13.31 -6.18
CA VAL A 126 14.81 -12.64 -5.73
C VAL A 126 14.83 -11.18 -6.17
N ILE A 127 13.76 -10.76 -6.82
CA ILE A 127 13.62 -9.40 -7.37
C ILE A 127 12.47 -8.61 -6.73
N GLY A 128 11.67 -9.25 -5.88
CA GLY A 128 10.58 -8.61 -5.16
C GLY A 128 10.41 -9.14 -3.75
N ALA A 129 10.05 -8.25 -2.83
CA ALA A 129 9.63 -8.56 -1.47
C ALA A 129 8.30 -7.87 -1.17
N MET A 130 7.37 -8.59 -0.53
CA MET A 130 6.04 -8.13 -0.16
C MET A 130 5.88 -8.13 1.36
N ALA A 131 5.40 -7.04 1.91
CA ALA A 131 4.92 -7.02 3.28
C ALA A 131 3.57 -7.73 3.38
N THR A 132 3.41 -8.58 4.39
CA THR A 132 2.13 -9.24 4.67
C THR A 132 1.76 -9.08 6.14
N VAL A 133 0.45 -9.00 6.40
CA VAL A 133 -0.14 -8.91 7.73
C VAL A 133 -1.15 -10.03 7.93
N PRO A 134 -1.45 -10.44 9.17
CA PRO A 134 -2.48 -11.44 9.43
C PRO A 134 -3.85 -11.01 8.89
N LEU A 135 -4.66 -11.96 8.45
CA LEU A 135 -5.99 -11.71 7.87
C LEU A 135 -7.01 -11.28 8.95
N PRO A 136 -7.49 -10.04 8.97
CA PRO A 136 -8.63 -9.67 9.79
C PRO A 136 -9.91 -10.23 9.14
N SER A 137 -10.66 -11.07 9.87
CA SER A 137 -11.95 -11.57 9.36
C SER A 137 -13.00 -10.47 9.41
N PRO A 138 -13.74 -10.21 8.31
CA PRO A 138 -14.89 -9.31 8.35
C PRO A 138 -16.12 -9.94 9.01
N TYR A 139 -16.08 -11.25 9.30
CA TYR A 139 -17.18 -12.05 9.84
C TYR A 139 -16.80 -12.76 11.15
N GLY A 140 -17.80 -13.16 11.91
CA GLY A 140 -17.63 -14.12 12.99
C GLY A 140 -17.15 -15.48 12.46
N ILE A 141 -16.23 -16.12 13.17
CA ILE A 141 -15.73 -17.46 12.86
C ILE A 141 -16.39 -18.46 13.80
N VAL A 142 -16.87 -19.56 13.22
CA VAL A 142 -17.58 -20.63 13.94
C VAL A 142 -16.78 -21.93 13.83
N PHE A 143 -16.62 -22.58 14.97
CA PHE A 143 -16.10 -23.95 15.03
C PHE A 143 -17.20 -24.86 15.53
N SER A 144 -17.39 -26.00 14.87
CA SER A 144 -18.38 -27.02 15.28
C SER A 144 -17.71 -28.38 15.50
N ASP A 145 -18.38 -29.21 16.30
CA ASP A 145 -18.00 -30.63 16.44
C ASP A 145 -18.56 -31.50 15.30
N SER A 146 -18.32 -32.82 15.37
CA SER A 146 -18.78 -33.79 14.36
C SER A 146 -20.33 -33.98 14.34
N ARG A 147 -21.06 -33.37 15.27
CA ARG A 147 -22.51 -33.37 15.35
C ARG A 147 -23.13 -32.00 15.07
N ASP A 148 -22.31 -31.09 14.48
CA ASP A 148 -22.70 -29.71 14.13
C ASP A 148 -23.02 -28.80 15.32
N TYR A 149 -22.68 -29.17 16.57
CA TYR A 149 -22.76 -28.24 17.68
C TYR A 149 -21.68 -27.21 17.60
N ILE A 150 -22.05 -25.93 17.76
CA ILE A 150 -21.08 -24.83 17.85
C ILE A 150 -20.31 -24.96 19.17
N ILE A 151 -19.00 -25.16 19.07
CA ILE A 151 -18.10 -25.29 20.24
C ILE A 151 -17.29 -24.03 20.50
N LEU A 152 -17.16 -23.14 19.48
CA LEU A 152 -16.47 -21.85 19.60
C LEU A 152 -17.06 -20.85 18.61
N PHE A 153 -17.30 -19.63 19.05
CA PHE A 153 -17.63 -18.49 18.22
C PHE A 153 -16.66 -17.34 18.50
N GLN A 154 -16.06 -16.77 17.48
CA GLN A 154 -15.16 -15.62 17.59
C GLN A 154 -15.64 -14.51 16.67
N GLU A 155 -16.04 -13.36 17.22
CA GLU A 155 -16.47 -12.22 16.42
C GLU A 155 -15.29 -11.50 15.80
N LYS A 156 -15.21 -11.47 14.47
CA LYS A 156 -14.23 -10.76 13.66
C LYS A 156 -12.77 -10.92 14.14
N PRO A 157 -12.29 -12.16 14.33
CA PRO A 157 -10.94 -12.38 14.83
C PRO A 157 -9.89 -12.04 13.78
N VAL A 158 -8.67 -11.80 14.24
CA VAL A 158 -7.49 -11.80 13.37
C VAL A 158 -7.00 -13.24 13.19
N ILE A 159 -7.05 -13.75 11.97
CA ILE A 159 -6.65 -15.12 11.62
C ILE A 159 -5.15 -15.13 11.35
N ARG A 160 -4.36 -15.69 12.26
CA ARG A 160 -2.90 -15.61 12.21
C ARG A 160 -2.22 -16.62 11.27
N ASP A 161 -2.97 -17.64 10.83
CA ASP A 161 -2.48 -18.65 9.90
C ASP A 161 -2.56 -18.20 8.43
N TYR A 162 -3.34 -17.16 8.14
CA TYR A 162 -3.50 -16.59 6.82
C TYR A 162 -2.92 -15.18 6.75
N TRP A 163 -2.19 -14.93 5.67
CA TRP A 163 -1.47 -13.69 5.42
C TRP A 163 -2.05 -12.98 4.22
N ILE A 164 -2.27 -11.69 4.36
CA ILE A 164 -2.76 -10.85 3.27
C ILE A 164 -1.72 -9.83 2.87
N ASN A 165 -1.80 -9.39 1.63
CA ASN A 165 -0.99 -8.34 1.06
C ASN A 165 -1.20 -7.03 1.82
N ALA A 166 -0.12 -6.46 2.35
CA ALA A 166 -0.16 -5.22 3.13
C ALA A 166 -0.06 -3.95 2.27
N GLY A 167 0.07 -4.07 0.94
CA GLY A 167 0.19 -2.93 0.03
C GLY A 167 1.53 -2.20 0.11
N LEU A 168 2.56 -2.85 0.63
CA LEU A 168 3.94 -2.37 0.62
C LEU A 168 4.85 -3.42 -0.01
N TYR A 169 5.68 -2.98 -0.95
CA TYR A 169 6.60 -3.83 -1.70
C TYR A 169 7.96 -3.19 -1.81
N LEU A 170 8.99 -4.01 -1.98
CA LEU A 170 10.34 -3.60 -2.38
C LEU A 170 10.73 -4.40 -3.62
N PHE A 171 11.17 -3.72 -4.68
CA PHE A 171 11.56 -4.33 -5.94
C PHE A 171 12.95 -3.93 -6.40
N LYS A 172 13.61 -4.83 -7.13
CA LYS A 172 14.74 -4.50 -8.02
C LYS A 172 14.20 -4.08 -9.39
N PRO A 173 14.94 -3.26 -10.18
CA PRO A 173 14.50 -2.84 -11.52
C PRO A 173 14.17 -3.97 -12.48
N GLU A 174 14.72 -5.16 -12.29
CA GLU A 174 14.39 -6.34 -13.10
C GLU A 174 12.91 -6.69 -13.09
N VAL A 175 12.13 -6.21 -12.12
CA VAL A 175 10.68 -6.39 -12.03
C VAL A 175 9.96 -5.85 -13.26
N PHE A 176 10.50 -4.80 -13.90
CA PHE A 176 9.89 -4.17 -15.09
C PHE A 176 9.74 -5.14 -16.27
N LYS A 177 10.56 -6.20 -16.35
CA LYS A 177 10.45 -7.25 -17.37
C LYS A 177 9.19 -8.11 -17.23
N TYR A 178 8.56 -8.09 -16.07
CA TYR A 178 7.38 -8.89 -15.73
C TYR A 178 6.09 -8.07 -15.67
N LEU A 179 6.22 -6.73 -15.65
CA LEU A 179 5.08 -5.83 -15.54
C LEU A 179 4.28 -5.77 -16.85
N PRO A 180 2.94 -5.79 -16.79
CA PRO A 180 2.09 -5.57 -17.94
C PRO A 180 2.11 -4.09 -18.35
N ASP A 181 1.79 -3.79 -19.62
CA ASP A 181 1.53 -2.42 -20.07
C ASP A 181 0.23 -1.88 -19.46
N ARG A 182 -0.74 -2.77 -19.25
CA ARG A 182 -2.02 -2.51 -18.59
C ARG A 182 -2.44 -3.73 -17.79
N GLY A 183 -2.76 -3.54 -16.52
CA GLY A 183 -3.18 -4.60 -15.60
C GLY A 183 -2.72 -4.33 -14.17
N ASP A 184 -3.06 -5.23 -13.27
CA ASP A 184 -2.81 -5.08 -11.84
C ASP A 184 -1.63 -5.93 -11.39
N LEU A 185 -0.90 -5.44 -10.39
CA LEU A 185 0.20 -6.19 -9.74
C LEU A 185 -0.29 -7.54 -9.21
N GLU A 186 -1.49 -7.54 -8.62
CA GLU A 186 -2.10 -8.68 -7.95
C GLU A 186 -2.45 -9.82 -8.91
N ARG A 187 -2.89 -9.48 -10.11
CA ARG A 187 -3.34 -10.44 -11.11
C ARG A 187 -2.26 -10.85 -12.11
N GLU A 188 -1.36 -9.92 -12.40
CA GLU A 188 -0.38 -10.09 -13.48
C GLU A 188 1.04 -10.33 -12.97
N LEU A 189 1.52 -9.56 -12.00
CA LEU A 189 2.91 -9.61 -11.54
C LEU A 189 3.12 -10.67 -10.47
N PHE A 190 2.36 -10.61 -9.38
CA PHE A 190 2.64 -11.46 -8.23
C PHE A 190 2.53 -12.96 -8.53
N PRO A 191 1.52 -13.45 -9.27
CA PRO A 191 1.50 -14.84 -9.67
C PRO A 191 2.72 -15.24 -10.50
N LYS A 192 3.11 -14.43 -11.51
CA LYS A 192 4.28 -14.70 -12.34
C LYS A 192 5.58 -14.79 -11.51
N LEU A 193 5.77 -13.88 -10.56
CA LEU A 193 6.96 -13.89 -9.71
C LEU A 193 6.95 -15.03 -8.70
N ALA A 194 5.77 -15.43 -8.21
CA ALA A 194 5.62 -16.57 -7.33
C ALA A 194 5.97 -17.88 -8.04
N ASP A 195 5.45 -18.09 -9.25
CA ASP A 195 5.72 -19.27 -10.08
C ASP A 195 7.22 -19.47 -10.34
N VAL A 196 7.95 -18.38 -10.57
CA VAL A 196 9.41 -18.43 -10.83
C VAL A 196 10.25 -18.24 -9.54
N ARG A 197 9.63 -18.24 -8.36
CA ARG A 197 10.26 -18.09 -7.05
C ARG A 197 11.13 -16.82 -6.91
N LYS A 198 10.68 -15.71 -7.48
CA LYS A 198 11.37 -14.41 -7.43
C LYS A 198 10.70 -13.40 -6.50
N LEU A 199 9.67 -13.80 -5.76
CA LEU A 199 8.95 -12.99 -4.78
C LEU A 199 9.05 -13.64 -3.40
N LYS A 200 9.53 -12.90 -2.41
CA LYS A 200 9.52 -13.29 -0.98
C LYS A 200 8.54 -12.45 -0.19
N THR A 201 8.24 -12.85 1.02
CA THR A 201 7.40 -12.08 1.95
C THR A 201 8.07 -11.86 3.29
N VAL A 202 7.78 -10.70 3.91
CA VAL A 202 8.00 -10.45 5.33
C VAL A 202 6.65 -10.46 6.02
N LYS A 203 6.52 -11.30 7.03
CA LYS A 203 5.34 -11.41 7.89
C LYS A 203 5.45 -10.44 9.05
N TYR A 204 4.57 -9.44 9.08
CA TYR A 204 4.55 -8.44 10.14
C TYR A 204 3.49 -8.79 11.19
N TYR A 205 3.92 -8.86 12.44
CA TYR A 205 3.05 -9.02 13.61
C TYR A 205 3.07 -7.76 14.49
N ASP A 206 4.21 -7.05 14.45
CA ASP A 206 4.51 -5.93 15.32
C ASP A 206 4.22 -4.62 14.57
N PHE A 207 2.99 -4.17 14.65
CA PHE A 207 2.56 -2.85 14.16
C PHE A 207 1.39 -2.36 15.01
N THR A 208 1.26 -1.06 15.15
CA THR A 208 0.12 -0.45 15.84
C THR A 208 -1.04 -0.24 14.89
N ILE A 209 -0.71 0.17 13.65
CA ILE A 209 -1.70 0.40 12.62
C ILE A 209 -1.30 -0.22 11.28
N TRP A 210 -2.25 -0.93 10.70
CA TRP A 210 -2.32 -1.25 9.28
C TRP A 210 -3.77 -1.22 8.84
N ARG A 211 -4.09 -0.35 7.88
CA ARG A 211 -5.44 -0.23 7.30
C ARG A 211 -5.36 0.14 5.82
N SER A 212 -6.10 -0.58 4.97
CA SER A 212 -6.50 -0.12 3.64
C SER A 212 -7.80 0.66 3.80
N ILE A 213 -7.82 1.91 3.37
CA ILE A 213 -8.96 2.82 3.52
C ILE A 213 -9.87 2.68 2.31
N ASP A 214 -10.76 1.71 2.31
CA ASP A 214 -11.65 1.42 1.19
C ASP A 214 -13.09 1.90 1.37
N THR A 215 -13.51 2.05 2.61
CA THR A 215 -14.87 2.45 2.99
C THR A 215 -14.82 3.55 4.07
N LEU A 216 -15.95 4.22 4.30
CA LEU A 216 -16.09 5.19 5.41
C LEU A 216 -15.79 4.54 6.77
N LYS A 217 -16.15 3.27 6.93
CA LYS A 217 -15.87 2.52 8.15
C LYS A 217 -14.36 2.34 8.36
N ASP A 218 -13.60 2.03 7.30
CA ASP A 218 -12.14 1.89 7.40
C ASP A 218 -11.49 3.21 7.82
N LEU A 219 -12.02 4.32 7.30
CA LEU A 219 -11.58 5.67 7.66
C LEU A 219 -11.81 5.94 9.15
N GLU A 220 -13.03 5.73 9.66
CA GLU A 220 -13.37 5.91 11.08
C GLU A 220 -12.53 5.01 12.00
N GLU A 221 -12.29 3.76 11.60
CA GLU A 221 -11.45 2.84 12.37
C GLU A 221 -9.99 3.29 12.41
N ALA A 222 -9.43 3.77 11.30
CA ALA A 222 -8.08 4.31 11.24
C ALA A 222 -7.93 5.56 12.11
N GLU A 223 -8.90 6.48 12.06
CA GLU A 223 -8.91 7.68 12.90
C GLU A 223 -8.89 7.34 14.39
N LYS A 224 -9.73 6.38 14.83
CA LYS A 224 -9.78 5.95 16.23
C LYS A 224 -8.42 5.43 16.73
N ILE A 225 -7.68 4.70 15.88
CA ILE A 225 -6.35 4.19 16.24
C ILE A 225 -5.35 5.34 16.35
N ILE A 226 -5.29 6.22 15.35
CA ILE A 226 -4.35 7.35 15.31
C ILE A 226 -4.58 8.32 16.49
N PHE A 227 -5.85 8.59 16.85
CA PHE A 227 -6.14 9.46 17.98
C PHE A 227 -5.78 8.82 19.33
N LYS A 228 -5.92 7.48 19.47
CA LYS A 228 -5.49 6.80 20.71
C LYS A 228 -3.98 6.90 20.92
N GLU A 229 -3.17 6.76 19.86
CA GLU A 229 -1.71 6.93 19.96
C GLU A 229 -1.33 8.33 20.41
N LYS A 230 -1.95 9.37 19.83
CA LYS A 230 -1.69 10.77 20.20
C LYS A 230 -2.02 11.13 21.66
N ILE A 231 -2.83 10.32 22.34
CA ILE A 231 -3.20 10.52 23.75
C ILE A 231 -2.24 9.75 24.68
N SER A 232 -1.51 8.77 24.14
CA SER A 232 -0.59 7.89 24.91
C SER A 232 0.86 8.37 24.88
N ASP A 233 1.19 9.34 24.02
CA ASP A 233 2.46 10.08 23.94
C ASP A 233 2.37 11.38 24.75
#